data_9d20f5e2844ee24786963f6e82fd5b93
#
_entry.id   9d20f5e2844ee24786963f6e82fd5b93
#
_cell.length_a   1.000
_cell.length_b   1.000
_cell.length_c   1.000
_cell.angle_alpha   90.00
_cell.angle_beta   90.00
_cell.angle_gamma   90.00
#
_symmetry.space_group_name_H-M   'P 1'
#
loop_
_entity.id
_entity.type
_entity.pdbx_description
1 polymer ?
#
loop_
_entity_poly.entity_id
_entity_poly.type
_entity_poly.pdbx_seq_one_letter_code
_entity_poly.pdbx_strand_id
1 'polypeptide(L)'
;MFAPAVHFSLTTITDPTRHHAHNAWRQLDYHPELMLQPGVASGETWVRSPDCAKISAIGTDTLARFHYAELYWLRAPEDRSAQAFKDFGERAFQMGRRPDCAWASEAFSGFFVPLKGYVNSRALVSADALPLRPTTGIHLTVSRFLRHDAAAEAAFRWHDQVRIPQLLECSGVAGAWTFTTRALFKPARDIAAPALRLQIVYLDTDPLLFSEALARRDAQSRTDRQDPDMTGVEERLFAGPLRSIIP
;
A
#
# COMPACT_ATOMS: atom_id res chain seq x y z
N MET A 1 -9.19 1.75 16.00
CA MET A 1 -8.59 2.21 14.71
C MET A 1 -8.31 3.69 14.81
N PHE A 2 -7.06 4.11 14.65
CA PHE A 2 -6.65 5.51 14.88
C PHE A 2 -6.96 6.45 13.71
N ALA A 3 -7.24 5.92 12.53
CA ALA A 3 -7.60 6.68 11.33
C ALA A 3 -8.61 5.91 10.47
N PRO A 4 -9.74 6.52 10.08
CA PRO A 4 -10.82 5.83 9.36
C PRO A 4 -10.61 5.77 7.84
N ALA A 5 -9.63 6.49 7.30
CA ALA A 5 -9.31 6.50 5.88
C ALA A 5 -7.80 6.59 5.65
N VAL A 6 -7.38 6.17 4.47
CA VAL A 6 -6.01 6.38 4.00
C VAL A 6 -6.02 6.89 2.56
N HIS A 7 -5.01 7.68 2.21
CA HIS A 7 -4.66 7.95 0.81
C HIS A 7 -3.45 7.09 0.45
N PHE A 8 -3.54 6.37 -0.65
CA PHE A 8 -2.45 5.55 -1.17
C PHE A 8 -2.11 5.96 -2.60
N SER A 9 -0.82 6.09 -2.90
CA SER A 9 -0.36 6.44 -4.25
C SER A 9 0.90 5.67 -4.65
N LEU A 10 1.04 5.48 -5.97
CA LEU A 10 2.21 4.89 -6.62
C LEU A 10 2.72 5.87 -7.67
N THR A 11 4.00 6.24 -7.57
CA THR A 11 4.64 7.23 -8.44
C THR A 11 5.70 6.58 -9.32
N THR A 12 5.67 6.88 -10.61
CA THR A 12 6.69 6.52 -11.59
C THR A 12 7.57 7.73 -11.90
N ILE A 13 8.88 7.57 -11.86
CA ILE A 13 9.84 8.56 -12.35
C ILE A 13 10.23 8.19 -13.78
N THR A 14 9.94 9.06 -14.72
CA THR A 14 10.15 8.82 -16.16
C THR A 14 11.56 9.17 -16.61
N ASP A 15 12.25 10.06 -15.87
CA ASP A 15 13.65 10.41 -16.07
C ASP A 15 14.50 9.85 -14.90
N PRO A 16 15.31 8.82 -15.12
CA PRO A 16 16.11 8.19 -14.07
C PRO A 16 17.07 9.15 -13.33
N THR A 17 17.47 10.24 -13.95
CA THR A 17 18.38 11.24 -13.35
C THR A 17 17.69 12.07 -12.25
N ARG A 18 16.36 12.01 -12.18
CA ARG A 18 15.53 12.81 -11.26
C ARG A 18 15.18 12.12 -9.94
N HIS A 19 15.57 10.87 -9.74
CA HIS A 19 15.27 10.17 -8.48
C HIS A 19 15.79 10.90 -7.25
N HIS A 20 17.02 11.42 -7.29
CA HIS A 20 17.60 12.17 -6.17
C HIS A 20 16.80 13.45 -5.89
N ALA A 21 16.49 14.24 -6.92
CA ALA A 21 15.72 15.48 -6.78
C ALA A 21 14.30 15.20 -6.27
N HIS A 22 13.65 14.13 -6.75
CA HIS A 22 12.36 13.69 -6.26
C HIS A 22 12.39 13.34 -4.78
N ASN A 23 13.35 12.51 -4.36
CA ASN A 23 13.49 12.12 -2.96
C ASN A 23 13.80 13.31 -2.06
N ALA A 24 14.73 14.19 -2.46
CA ALA A 24 15.06 15.38 -1.69
C ALA A 24 13.82 16.26 -1.45
N TRP A 25 13.10 16.60 -2.53
CA TRP A 25 11.86 17.37 -2.40
C TRP A 25 10.82 16.62 -1.56
N ARG A 26 10.62 15.33 -1.83
CA ARG A 26 9.57 14.55 -1.18
C ARG A 26 9.81 14.37 0.31
N GLN A 27 11.02 14.03 0.71
CA GLN A 27 11.38 13.71 2.10
C GLN A 27 11.69 14.94 2.95
N LEU A 28 12.28 15.99 2.35
CA LEU A 28 12.76 17.15 3.10
C LEU A 28 11.80 18.35 3.08
N ASP A 29 10.82 18.36 2.16
CA ASP A 29 9.90 19.47 2.00
C ASP A 29 8.44 19.01 2.08
N TYR A 30 7.95 18.26 1.09
CA TYR A 30 6.52 17.98 0.94
C TYR A 30 5.95 17.04 2.02
N HIS A 31 6.64 15.92 2.30
CA HIS A 31 6.18 14.95 3.30
C HIS A 31 6.13 15.54 4.72
N PRO A 32 7.16 16.26 5.22
CA PRO A 32 7.11 16.91 6.53
C PRO A 32 5.95 17.90 6.66
N GLU A 33 5.70 18.71 5.65
CA GLU A 33 4.58 19.66 5.68
C GLU A 33 3.22 18.98 5.64
N LEU A 34 3.11 17.91 4.86
CA LEU A 34 1.88 17.12 4.81
C LEU A 34 1.59 16.48 6.17
N MET A 35 2.63 15.99 6.86
CA MET A 35 2.52 15.46 8.22
C MET A 35 2.06 16.49 9.26
N LEU A 36 2.28 17.78 9.02
CA LEU A 36 1.80 18.86 9.88
C LEU A 36 0.33 19.24 9.63
N GLN A 37 -0.31 18.72 8.57
CA GLN A 37 -1.72 19.01 8.32
C GLN A 37 -2.60 18.34 9.40
N PRO A 38 -3.56 19.07 10.00
CA PRO A 38 -4.38 18.54 11.12
C PRO A 38 -5.14 17.26 10.78
N GLY A 39 -5.48 17.05 9.51
CA GLY A 39 -6.19 15.87 9.02
C GLY A 39 -5.29 14.64 8.80
N VAL A 40 -3.97 14.77 8.89
CA VAL A 40 -3.03 13.67 8.69
C VAL A 40 -2.60 13.08 10.03
N ALA A 41 -2.76 11.79 10.20
CA ALA A 41 -2.38 11.06 11.41
C ALA A 41 -0.97 10.48 11.34
N SER A 42 -0.60 9.94 10.16
CA SER A 42 0.71 9.36 9.86
C SER A 42 0.91 9.31 8.36
N GLY A 43 2.17 9.22 7.93
CA GLY A 43 2.56 9.03 6.54
C GLY A 43 3.79 8.15 6.44
N GLU A 44 3.80 7.30 5.41
CA GLU A 44 4.86 6.33 5.17
C GLU A 44 5.23 6.36 3.68
N THR A 45 6.51 6.20 3.39
CA THR A 45 7.03 6.21 2.03
C THR A 45 7.98 5.04 1.81
N TRP A 46 7.89 4.42 0.65
CA TRP A 46 8.71 3.28 0.28
C TRP A 46 9.22 3.40 -1.15
N VAL A 47 10.37 2.79 -1.39
CA VAL A 47 10.97 2.71 -2.72
C VAL A 47 10.96 1.26 -3.22
N ARG A 48 10.58 1.08 -4.46
CA ARG A 48 10.75 -0.15 -5.22
C ARG A 48 12.09 -0.07 -5.97
N SER A 49 13.15 -0.48 -5.28
CA SER A 49 14.50 -0.51 -5.86
C SER A 49 14.60 -1.51 -7.03
N PRO A 50 15.66 -1.42 -7.87
CA PRO A 50 15.79 -2.33 -9.02
C PRO A 50 15.84 -3.81 -8.66
N ASP A 51 16.39 -4.16 -7.49
CA ASP A 51 16.39 -5.53 -6.96
C ASP A 51 14.98 -5.98 -6.53
N CYS A 52 14.23 -5.10 -5.87
CA CYS A 52 12.82 -5.34 -5.55
C CYS A 52 11.98 -5.51 -6.82
N ALA A 53 12.24 -4.71 -7.86
CA ALA A 53 11.51 -4.77 -9.12
C ALA A 53 11.68 -6.12 -9.83
N LYS A 54 12.88 -6.73 -9.76
CA LYS A 54 13.19 -8.01 -10.40
C LYS A 54 12.37 -9.19 -9.87
N ILE A 55 11.98 -9.14 -8.60
CA ILE A 55 11.26 -10.24 -7.93
C ILE A 55 9.78 -9.92 -7.71
N SER A 56 9.31 -8.76 -8.14
CA SER A 56 7.90 -8.38 -8.06
C SER A 56 7.07 -9.15 -9.09
N ALA A 57 5.91 -9.64 -8.67
CA ALA A 57 4.90 -10.18 -9.57
C ALA A 57 4.02 -9.05 -10.10
N ILE A 58 3.97 -8.90 -11.42
CA ILE A 58 3.25 -7.85 -12.13
C ILE A 58 2.06 -8.47 -12.87
N GLY A 59 0.86 -8.01 -12.54
CA GLY A 59 -0.38 -8.44 -13.21
C GLY A 59 -0.92 -7.40 -14.21
N THR A 60 -0.37 -6.16 -14.22
CA THR A 60 -0.80 -5.11 -15.15
C THR A 60 0.35 -4.16 -15.47
N ASP A 61 0.41 -3.71 -16.71
CA ASP A 61 1.42 -2.77 -17.20
C ASP A 61 1.41 -1.42 -16.45
N THR A 62 0.24 -0.99 -15.99
CA THR A 62 0.08 0.23 -15.21
C THR A 62 0.93 0.22 -13.94
N LEU A 63 1.03 -0.95 -13.27
CA LEU A 63 1.81 -1.11 -12.04
C LEU A 63 3.21 -1.68 -12.29
N ALA A 64 3.61 -1.89 -13.54
CA ALA A 64 4.92 -2.45 -13.87
C ALA A 64 6.07 -1.49 -13.58
N ARG A 65 5.83 -0.18 -13.64
CA ARG A 65 6.90 0.84 -13.72
C ARG A 65 6.98 1.79 -12.53
N PHE A 66 6.13 1.66 -11.50
CA PHE A 66 6.24 2.56 -10.36
C PHE A 66 7.54 2.35 -9.58
N HIS A 67 8.04 3.43 -8.97
CA HIS A 67 9.26 3.46 -8.18
C HIS A 67 9.00 3.74 -6.70
N TYR A 68 7.97 4.52 -6.39
CA TYR A 68 7.65 4.94 -5.02
C TYR A 68 6.20 4.60 -4.69
N ALA A 69 6.00 4.18 -3.44
CA ALA A 69 4.68 3.99 -2.84
C ALA A 69 4.57 4.88 -1.61
N GLU A 70 3.38 5.43 -1.38
CA GLU A 70 3.09 6.31 -0.25
C GLU A 70 1.74 5.98 0.33
N LEU A 71 1.65 6.01 1.66
CA LEU A 71 0.41 5.84 2.40
C LEU A 71 0.29 6.93 3.45
N TYR A 72 -0.82 7.65 3.44
CA TYR A 72 -1.15 8.66 4.46
C TYR A 72 -2.44 8.27 5.17
N TRP A 73 -2.36 8.16 6.48
CA TRP A 73 -3.51 7.88 7.34
C TRP A 73 -4.22 9.19 7.67
N LEU A 74 -5.55 9.22 7.48
CA LEU A 74 -6.36 10.42 7.60
C LEU A 74 -7.31 10.31 8.79
N ARG A 75 -7.30 11.36 9.64
CA ARG A 75 -8.12 11.45 10.86
C ARG A 75 -9.59 11.67 10.54
N ALA A 76 -10.45 11.32 11.48
CA ALA A 76 -11.85 11.73 11.46
C ALA A 76 -11.99 13.26 11.68
N PRO A 77 -12.99 13.93 11.07
CA PRO A 77 -13.89 13.39 10.07
C PRO A 77 -13.19 13.20 8.71
N GLU A 78 -13.29 12.00 8.15
CA GLU A 78 -12.47 11.58 7.00
C GLU A 78 -12.68 12.41 5.75
N ASP A 79 -13.91 12.84 5.46
CA ASP A 79 -14.20 13.66 4.27
C ASP A 79 -13.51 15.03 4.35
N ARG A 80 -13.48 15.65 5.54
CA ARG A 80 -12.76 16.92 5.76
C ARG A 80 -11.25 16.71 5.63
N SER A 81 -10.72 15.65 6.21
CA SER A 81 -9.29 15.34 6.15
C SER A 81 -8.84 15.01 4.73
N ALA A 82 -9.64 14.24 3.97
CA ALA A 82 -9.37 13.95 2.58
C ALA A 82 -9.45 15.20 1.70
N GLN A 83 -10.39 16.11 1.96
CA GLN A 83 -10.45 17.39 1.22
C GLN A 83 -9.24 18.25 1.55
N ALA A 84 -8.89 18.43 2.83
CA ALA A 84 -7.72 19.20 3.24
C ALA A 84 -6.41 18.64 2.66
N PHE A 85 -6.29 17.31 2.57
CA PHE A 85 -5.16 16.63 1.93
C PHE A 85 -5.02 17.00 0.46
N LYS A 86 -6.13 17.00 -0.30
CA LYS A 86 -6.15 17.43 -1.71
C LYS A 86 -5.83 18.91 -1.86
N ASP A 87 -6.46 19.76 -1.04
CA ASP A 87 -6.26 21.21 -1.08
C ASP A 87 -4.80 21.59 -0.76
N PHE A 88 -4.15 20.83 0.11
CA PHE A 88 -2.72 21.01 0.39
C PHE A 88 -1.87 20.76 -0.86
N GLY A 89 -2.11 19.66 -1.58
CA GLY A 89 -1.39 19.33 -2.82
C GLY A 89 -1.57 20.39 -3.89
N GLU A 90 -2.78 20.92 -4.03
CA GLU A 90 -3.10 22.00 -4.96
C GLU A 90 -2.41 23.32 -4.58
N ARG A 91 -2.48 23.72 -3.30
CA ARG A 91 -1.79 24.92 -2.81
C ARG A 91 -0.27 24.84 -3.00
N ALA A 92 0.34 23.68 -2.69
CA ALA A 92 1.77 23.49 -2.89
C ALA A 92 2.18 23.66 -4.37
N PHE A 93 1.32 23.21 -5.30
CA PHE A 93 1.50 23.42 -6.73
C PHE A 93 1.40 24.90 -7.12
N GLN A 94 0.33 25.59 -6.70
CA GLN A 94 0.11 27.02 -6.98
C GLN A 94 1.21 27.93 -6.42
N MET A 95 1.80 27.53 -5.28
CA MET A 95 2.91 28.26 -4.65
C MET A 95 4.28 27.94 -5.28
N GLY A 96 4.33 27.11 -6.32
CA GLY A 96 5.58 26.69 -6.96
C GLY A 96 6.47 25.79 -6.11
N ARG A 97 5.95 25.27 -4.99
CA ARG A 97 6.68 24.38 -4.08
C ARG A 97 6.62 22.91 -4.51
N ARG A 98 5.58 22.55 -5.25
CA ARG A 98 5.53 21.29 -5.96
C ARG A 98 6.27 21.49 -7.29
N PRO A 99 7.41 20.84 -7.53
CA PRO A 99 8.12 21.00 -8.78
C PRO A 99 7.22 20.62 -9.96
N ASP A 100 7.41 21.29 -11.09
CA ASP A 100 6.80 20.83 -12.35
C ASP A 100 7.35 19.44 -12.65
N CYS A 101 6.53 18.43 -12.38
CA CYS A 101 6.91 17.03 -12.41
C CYS A 101 6.63 16.42 -13.80
N ALA A 102 7.03 17.08 -14.89
CA ALA A 102 6.99 16.46 -16.22
C ALA A 102 7.75 15.13 -16.30
N TRP A 103 8.65 14.89 -15.35
CA TRP A 103 9.46 13.68 -15.19
C TRP A 103 8.90 12.68 -14.18
N ALA A 104 7.74 12.96 -13.59
CA ALA A 104 7.04 12.05 -12.68
C ALA A 104 5.57 11.90 -13.11
N SER A 105 5.07 10.69 -13.06
CA SER A 105 3.66 10.38 -13.30
C SER A 105 3.08 9.56 -12.17
N GLU A 106 1.84 9.84 -11.82
CA GLU A 106 1.09 9.03 -10.88
C GLU A 106 0.58 7.78 -11.61
N ALA A 107 1.15 6.63 -11.26
CA ALA A 107 0.72 5.34 -11.81
C ALA A 107 -0.62 4.90 -11.21
N PHE A 108 -0.85 5.29 -9.96
CA PHE A 108 -2.06 4.97 -9.22
C PHE A 108 -2.21 5.94 -8.04
N SER A 109 -3.46 6.35 -7.73
CA SER A 109 -3.77 7.13 -6.54
C SER A 109 -5.23 6.93 -6.15
N GLY A 110 -5.49 6.87 -4.84
CA GLY A 110 -6.85 6.71 -4.36
C GLY A 110 -7.00 6.74 -2.85
N PHE A 111 -8.25 6.93 -2.42
CA PHE A 111 -8.63 6.81 -1.02
C PHE A 111 -9.17 5.42 -0.73
N PHE A 112 -8.74 4.88 0.42
CA PHE A 112 -9.11 3.56 0.88
C PHE A 112 -9.64 3.62 2.31
N VAL A 113 -10.43 2.61 2.66
CA VAL A 113 -10.89 2.35 4.02
C VAL A 113 -10.01 1.24 4.61
N PRO A 114 -9.38 1.46 5.77
CA PRO A 114 -8.74 0.39 6.50
C PRO A 114 -9.77 -0.66 6.91
N LEU A 115 -9.54 -1.92 6.61
CA LEU A 115 -10.44 -3.01 6.99
C LEU A 115 -10.02 -3.62 8.31
N LYS A 116 -8.79 -4.11 8.38
CA LYS A 116 -8.30 -4.82 9.56
C LYS A 116 -6.78 -4.77 9.64
N GLY A 117 -6.29 -4.55 10.84
CA GLY A 117 -4.88 -4.65 11.19
C GLY A 117 -4.59 -5.94 11.96
N TYR A 118 -3.45 -6.52 11.70
CA TYR A 118 -2.94 -7.74 12.32
C TYR A 118 -1.54 -7.48 12.82
N VAL A 119 -1.20 -8.02 13.95
CA VAL A 119 0.13 -7.86 14.52
C VAL A 119 0.69 -9.21 14.93
N ASN A 120 1.97 -9.40 14.68
CA ASN A 120 2.70 -10.54 15.23
C ASN A 120 2.91 -10.31 16.74
N SER A 121 2.66 -11.30 17.57
CA SER A 121 2.83 -11.20 19.02
C SER A 121 4.24 -10.78 19.44
N ARG A 122 5.25 -11.06 18.62
CA ARG A 122 6.65 -10.66 18.85
C ARG A 122 6.90 -9.18 18.65
N ALA A 123 6.02 -8.47 17.91
CA ALA A 123 6.20 -7.04 17.63
C ALA A 123 5.92 -6.15 18.85
N LEU A 124 5.21 -6.65 19.85
CA LEU A 124 4.90 -5.99 21.12
C LEU A 124 4.22 -4.61 20.98
N VAL A 125 3.51 -4.42 19.87
CA VAL A 125 2.71 -3.21 19.58
C VAL A 125 1.30 -3.59 19.19
N SER A 126 0.36 -2.65 19.28
CA SER A 126 -0.97 -2.84 18.71
C SER A 126 -0.94 -2.68 17.17
N ALA A 127 -1.97 -3.19 16.50
CA ALA A 127 -2.10 -2.98 15.06
C ALA A 127 -2.18 -1.48 14.70
N ASP A 128 -2.80 -0.66 15.54
CA ASP A 128 -2.89 0.79 15.35
C ASP A 128 -1.53 1.50 15.47
N ALA A 129 -0.60 0.95 16.23
CA ALA A 129 0.74 1.51 16.39
C ALA A 129 1.73 1.01 15.31
N LEU A 130 1.36 -0.02 14.56
CA LEU A 130 2.24 -0.63 13.55
C LEU A 130 2.73 0.38 12.49
N PRO A 131 1.88 1.27 11.93
CA PRO A 131 2.32 2.29 10.97
C PRO A 131 3.20 3.40 11.55
N LEU A 132 3.33 3.47 12.87
CA LEU A 132 4.10 4.51 13.56
C LEU A 132 5.51 4.03 13.96
N ARG A 133 5.79 2.75 13.78
CA ARG A 133 7.10 2.18 14.11
C ARG A 133 8.01 2.10 12.87
N PRO A 134 9.32 2.29 13.03
CA PRO A 134 10.26 2.05 11.94
C PRO A 134 10.22 0.58 11.49
N THR A 135 10.25 0.36 10.17
CA THR A 135 10.37 -0.95 9.54
C THR A 135 11.43 -0.90 8.45
N THR A 136 12.01 -2.04 8.09
CA THR A 136 12.99 -2.11 6.98
C THR A 136 12.31 -1.97 5.62
N GLY A 137 11.04 -2.28 5.55
CA GLY A 137 10.23 -2.15 4.35
C GLY A 137 8.91 -2.90 4.48
N ILE A 138 8.29 -3.10 3.35
CA ILE A 138 6.99 -3.78 3.25
C ILE A 138 6.98 -4.82 2.13
N HIS A 139 6.02 -5.73 2.21
CA HIS A 139 5.54 -6.45 1.03
C HIS A 139 4.13 -5.95 0.70
N LEU A 140 4.01 -5.32 -0.45
CA LEU A 140 2.76 -4.76 -0.96
C LEU A 140 2.07 -5.78 -1.86
N THR A 141 0.77 -5.98 -1.68
CA THR A 141 -0.10 -6.66 -2.63
C THR A 141 -1.25 -5.74 -3.00
N VAL A 142 -1.47 -5.58 -4.30
CA VAL A 142 -2.63 -4.87 -4.87
C VAL A 142 -3.41 -5.89 -5.67
N SER A 143 -4.68 -6.06 -5.37
CA SER A 143 -5.58 -6.95 -6.09
C SER A 143 -6.92 -6.29 -6.40
N ARG A 144 -7.62 -6.83 -7.38
CA ARG A 144 -8.94 -6.41 -7.81
C ARG A 144 -9.91 -7.57 -7.69
N PHE A 145 -11.00 -7.36 -6.97
CA PHE A 145 -12.09 -8.32 -6.92
C PHE A 145 -13.00 -8.13 -8.15
N LEU A 146 -13.18 -9.22 -8.88
CA LEU A 146 -13.95 -9.23 -10.14
C LEU A 146 -15.44 -9.48 -9.91
N ARG A 147 -15.81 -9.86 -8.68
CA ARG A 147 -17.17 -10.26 -8.27
C ARG A 147 -17.54 -9.66 -6.92
N HIS A 148 -18.84 -9.59 -6.65
CA HIS A 148 -19.41 -9.11 -5.39
C HIS A 148 -20.46 -10.09 -4.87
N ASP A 149 -20.07 -11.37 -4.77
CA ASP A 149 -20.94 -12.47 -4.37
C ASP A 149 -20.30 -13.35 -3.29
N ALA A 150 -20.94 -14.46 -2.97
CA ALA A 150 -20.43 -15.41 -1.96
C ALA A 150 -19.02 -15.92 -2.24
N ALA A 151 -18.58 -15.99 -3.51
CA ALA A 151 -17.21 -16.40 -3.84
C ALA A 151 -16.20 -15.30 -3.45
N ALA A 152 -16.52 -14.02 -3.69
CA ALA A 152 -15.69 -12.91 -3.23
C ALA A 152 -15.63 -12.85 -1.70
N GLU A 153 -16.75 -13.06 -0.99
CA GLU A 153 -16.77 -13.14 0.47
C GLU A 153 -15.95 -14.32 1.01
N ALA A 154 -15.99 -15.47 0.34
CA ALA A 154 -15.16 -16.62 0.71
C ALA A 154 -13.66 -16.32 0.52
N ALA A 155 -13.28 -15.63 -0.56
CA ALA A 155 -11.93 -15.20 -0.81
C ALA A 155 -11.44 -14.19 0.26
N PHE A 156 -12.26 -13.21 0.64
CA PHE A 156 -11.95 -12.29 1.75
C PHE A 156 -11.74 -13.04 3.07
N ARG A 157 -12.62 -13.99 3.41
CA ARG A 157 -12.47 -14.80 4.62
C ARG A 157 -11.21 -15.65 4.60
N TRP A 158 -10.86 -16.22 3.46
CA TRP A 158 -9.63 -16.99 3.33
C TRP A 158 -8.39 -16.12 3.56
N HIS A 159 -8.33 -14.92 2.95
CA HIS A 159 -7.25 -13.98 3.22
C HIS A 159 -7.14 -13.64 4.71
N ASP A 160 -8.27 -13.38 5.35
CA ASP A 160 -8.35 -12.93 6.74
C ASP A 160 -7.98 -14.05 7.74
N GLN A 161 -8.49 -15.26 7.50
CA GLN A 161 -8.43 -16.36 8.46
C GLN A 161 -7.29 -17.34 8.19
N VAL A 162 -6.77 -17.37 6.97
CA VAL A 162 -5.73 -18.32 6.55
C VAL A 162 -4.48 -17.60 6.08
N ARG A 163 -4.58 -16.79 5.03
CA ARG A 163 -3.41 -16.22 4.37
C ARG A 163 -2.64 -15.26 5.28
N ILE A 164 -3.30 -14.31 5.93
CA ILE A 164 -2.63 -13.35 6.78
C ILE A 164 -2.01 -14.01 8.03
N PRO A 165 -2.71 -14.88 8.77
CA PRO A 165 -2.08 -15.65 9.83
C PRO A 165 -0.82 -16.40 9.37
N GLN A 166 -0.85 -17.05 8.21
CA GLN A 166 0.32 -17.70 7.63
C GLN A 166 1.48 -16.73 7.34
N LEU A 167 1.19 -15.50 6.89
CA LEU A 167 2.22 -14.48 6.68
C LEU A 167 2.84 -14.01 7.99
N LEU A 168 2.03 -13.87 9.06
CA LEU A 168 2.51 -13.49 10.39
C LEU A 168 3.45 -14.55 11.03
N GLU A 169 3.37 -15.80 10.62
CA GLU A 169 4.31 -16.85 11.05
C GLU A 169 5.69 -16.71 10.40
N CYS A 170 5.78 -16.01 9.25
CA CYS A 170 7.06 -15.82 8.59
C CYS A 170 8.00 -14.98 9.47
N SER A 171 9.29 -15.36 9.45
CA SER A 171 10.31 -14.61 10.18
C SER A 171 10.41 -13.17 9.67
N GLY A 172 10.53 -12.22 10.58
CA GLY A 172 10.67 -10.80 10.27
C GLY A 172 9.38 -10.07 9.88
N VAL A 173 8.22 -10.72 9.97
CA VAL A 173 6.93 -10.04 9.81
C VAL A 173 6.51 -9.42 11.14
N ALA A 174 6.34 -8.09 11.15
CA ALA A 174 5.83 -7.35 12.31
C ALA A 174 4.30 -7.39 12.37
N GLY A 175 3.65 -7.28 11.24
CA GLY A 175 2.20 -7.30 11.13
C GLY A 175 1.73 -6.97 9.71
N ALA A 176 0.43 -6.78 9.55
CA ALA A 176 -0.17 -6.41 8.28
C ALA A 176 -1.39 -5.51 8.46
N TRP A 177 -1.65 -4.69 7.44
CA TRP A 177 -2.91 -3.97 7.30
C TRP A 177 -3.54 -4.29 5.95
N THR A 178 -4.86 -4.35 5.94
CA THR A 178 -5.67 -4.52 4.73
C THR A 178 -6.61 -3.36 4.53
N PHE A 179 -6.83 -2.99 3.28
CA PHE A 179 -7.63 -1.84 2.88
C PHE A 179 -8.48 -2.17 1.66
N THR A 180 -9.58 -1.45 1.49
CA THR A 180 -10.41 -1.52 0.29
C THR A 180 -10.71 -0.12 -0.25
N THR A 181 -11.02 -0.02 -1.55
CA THR A 181 -11.41 1.26 -2.15
C THR A 181 -12.70 1.79 -1.53
N ARG A 182 -12.72 3.10 -1.27
CA ARG A 182 -13.93 3.84 -0.92
C ARG A 182 -14.12 4.97 -1.91
N ALA A 183 -15.32 5.10 -2.43
CA ALA A 183 -15.74 6.26 -3.22
C ALA A 183 -16.07 7.43 -2.29
N LEU A 184 -15.05 8.10 -1.71
CA LEU A 184 -15.25 9.26 -0.83
C LEU A 184 -15.85 10.47 -1.55
N PHE A 185 -15.74 10.52 -2.89
CA PHE A 185 -16.13 11.68 -3.71
C PHE A 185 -16.95 11.32 -4.94
N LYS A 186 -17.34 10.07 -5.13
CA LYS A 186 -18.26 9.66 -6.21
C LYS A 186 -19.65 9.35 -5.64
N PRO A 187 -20.72 9.81 -6.30
CA PRO A 187 -22.06 9.43 -5.90
C PRO A 187 -22.22 7.90 -6.02
N ALA A 188 -23.05 7.33 -5.15
CA ALA A 188 -23.29 5.88 -4.99
C ALA A 188 -23.74 5.11 -6.26
N ARG A 189 -23.74 5.75 -7.43
CA ARG A 189 -24.16 5.17 -8.71
C ARG A 189 -23.09 4.26 -9.36
N ASP A 190 -21.82 4.30 -8.89
CA ASP A 190 -20.72 3.46 -9.41
C ASP A 190 -20.43 2.24 -8.51
N ILE A 191 -21.47 1.56 -8.05
CA ILE A 191 -21.36 0.27 -7.32
C ILE A 191 -20.74 -0.83 -8.21
N ALA A 192 -20.64 -0.60 -9.51
CA ALA A 192 -20.09 -1.55 -10.48
C ALA A 192 -18.55 -1.49 -10.64
N ALA A 193 -17.86 -0.53 -10.02
CA ALA A 193 -16.39 -0.50 -10.11
C ALA A 193 -15.80 -1.64 -9.27
N PRO A 194 -14.88 -2.46 -9.86
CA PRO A 194 -14.23 -3.53 -9.12
C PRO A 194 -13.58 -3.01 -7.84
N ALA A 195 -13.83 -3.65 -6.70
CA ALA A 195 -13.20 -3.28 -5.45
C ALA A 195 -11.71 -3.61 -5.49
N LEU A 196 -10.86 -2.60 -5.25
CA LEU A 196 -9.44 -2.83 -5.04
C LEU A 196 -9.20 -3.20 -3.57
N ARG A 197 -8.32 -4.16 -3.37
CA ARG A 197 -7.80 -4.53 -2.07
C ARG A 197 -6.30 -4.24 -2.03
N LEU A 198 -5.88 -3.50 -1.01
CA LEU A 198 -4.47 -3.38 -0.67
C LEU A 198 -4.18 -4.26 0.54
N GLN A 199 -3.02 -4.88 0.54
CA GLN A 199 -2.44 -5.55 1.69
C GLN A 199 -1.00 -5.09 1.84
N ILE A 200 -0.69 -4.56 3.00
CA ILE A 200 0.66 -4.11 3.37
C ILE A 200 1.12 -5.01 4.51
N VAL A 201 2.20 -5.75 4.29
CA VAL A 201 2.89 -6.55 5.31
C VAL A 201 4.12 -5.79 5.74
N TYR A 202 4.20 -5.39 7.00
CA TYR A 202 5.31 -4.64 7.59
C TYR A 202 6.43 -5.57 8.01
N LEU A 203 7.67 -5.25 7.62
CA LEU A 203 8.81 -6.12 7.74
C LEU A 203 9.92 -5.53 8.62
N ASP A 204 10.42 -6.33 9.55
CA ASP A 204 11.60 -6.07 10.36
C ASP A 204 12.87 -6.71 9.76
N THR A 205 12.71 -7.45 8.66
CA THR A 205 13.78 -8.10 7.90
C THR A 205 13.90 -7.48 6.51
N ASP A 206 14.98 -7.77 5.80
CA ASP A 206 15.14 -7.34 4.41
C ASP A 206 13.93 -7.83 3.57
N PRO A 207 13.22 -6.91 2.88
CA PRO A 207 12.06 -7.26 2.06
C PRO A 207 12.35 -8.29 0.96
N LEU A 208 13.57 -8.37 0.46
CA LEU A 208 13.96 -9.39 -0.53
C LEU A 208 13.98 -10.78 0.11
N LEU A 209 14.61 -10.93 1.28
CA LEU A 209 14.67 -12.21 2.00
C LEU A 209 13.26 -12.71 2.35
N PHE A 210 12.38 -11.81 2.79
CA PHE A 210 10.99 -12.15 3.03
C PHE A 210 10.30 -12.63 1.75
N SER A 211 10.47 -11.93 0.63
CA SER A 211 9.81 -12.26 -0.64
C SER A 211 10.29 -13.60 -1.20
N GLU A 212 11.56 -13.92 -1.05
CA GLU A 212 12.09 -15.26 -1.41
C GLU A 212 11.49 -16.36 -0.53
N ALA A 213 11.42 -16.16 0.79
CA ALA A 213 10.80 -17.10 1.71
C ALA A 213 9.31 -17.30 1.40
N LEU A 214 8.60 -16.21 1.08
CA LEU A 214 7.20 -16.23 0.68
C LEU A 214 7.00 -17.02 -0.62
N ALA A 215 7.84 -16.79 -1.63
CA ALA A 215 7.76 -17.52 -2.91
C ALA A 215 7.95 -19.02 -2.73
N ARG A 216 8.90 -19.45 -1.87
CA ARG A 216 9.08 -20.87 -1.52
C ARG A 216 7.84 -21.46 -0.84
N ARG A 217 7.26 -20.73 0.12
CA ARG A 217 6.05 -21.17 0.82
C ARG A 217 4.85 -21.28 -0.13
N ASP A 218 4.67 -20.30 -1.01
CA ASP A 218 3.57 -20.29 -1.99
C ASP A 218 3.72 -21.42 -3.01
N ALA A 219 4.94 -21.79 -3.39
CA ALA A 219 5.19 -22.96 -4.21
C ALA A 219 4.78 -24.26 -3.51
N GLN A 220 5.10 -24.40 -2.22
CA GLN A 220 4.72 -25.55 -1.41
C GLN A 220 3.19 -25.64 -1.24
N SER A 221 2.51 -24.54 -0.87
CA SER A 221 1.04 -24.52 -0.70
C SER A 221 0.31 -24.92 -1.97
N ARG A 222 0.80 -24.49 -3.15
CA ARG A 222 0.23 -24.91 -4.43
C ARG A 222 0.39 -26.39 -4.69
N THR A 223 1.55 -26.96 -4.35
CA THR A 223 1.81 -28.40 -4.48
C THR A 223 0.85 -29.20 -3.60
N ASP A 224 0.61 -28.72 -2.38
CA ASP A 224 -0.25 -29.36 -1.39
C ASP A 224 -1.74 -29.06 -1.61
N ARG A 225 -2.10 -28.27 -2.62
CA ARG A 225 -3.48 -27.81 -2.93
C ARG A 225 -4.21 -27.18 -1.75
N GLN A 226 -3.48 -26.43 -0.93
CA GLN A 226 -4.04 -25.77 0.26
C GLN A 226 -4.71 -24.43 -0.07
N ASP A 227 -4.31 -23.80 -1.16
CA ASP A 227 -4.85 -22.50 -1.58
C ASP A 227 -6.12 -22.70 -2.41
N PRO A 228 -7.18 -21.88 -2.20
CA PRO A 228 -8.38 -21.91 -3.01
C PRO A 228 -8.09 -21.41 -4.43
N ASP A 229 -8.89 -21.88 -5.38
CA ASP A 229 -8.86 -21.34 -6.73
C ASP A 229 -9.52 -19.94 -6.74
N MET A 230 -8.71 -18.92 -6.99
CA MET A 230 -9.16 -17.52 -7.08
C MET A 230 -9.48 -17.08 -8.52
N THR A 231 -9.42 -18.00 -9.48
CA THR A 231 -9.70 -17.70 -10.89
C THR A 231 -11.10 -17.12 -11.06
N GLY A 232 -11.19 -15.95 -11.71
CA GLY A 232 -12.45 -15.25 -11.91
C GLY A 232 -13.06 -14.61 -10.65
N VAL A 233 -12.37 -14.66 -9.51
CA VAL A 233 -12.78 -14.02 -8.24
C VAL A 233 -11.89 -12.84 -7.91
N GLU A 234 -10.58 -13.07 -7.88
CA GLU A 234 -9.57 -12.06 -7.56
C GLU A 234 -8.46 -12.06 -8.61
N GLU A 235 -8.11 -10.88 -9.07
CA GLU A 235 -6.99 -10.65 -9.96
C GLU A 235 -5.88 -9.91 -9.21
N ARG A 236 -4.69 -10.49 -9.15
CA ARG A 236 -3.52 -9.84 -8.56
C ARG A 236 -2.91 -8.88 -9.57
N LEU A 237 -2.96 -7.59 -9.25
CA LEU A 237 -2.40 -6.54 -10.10
C LEU A 237 -0.91 -6.30 -9.83
N PHE A 238 -0.51 -6.47 -8.56
CA PHE A 238 0.88 -6.35 -8.13
C PHE A 238 1.11 -7.14 -6.83
N ALA A 239 2.28 -7.75 -6.70
CA ALA A 239 2.80 -8.22 -5.42
C ALA A 239 4.33 -8.15 -5.41
N GLY A 240 4.89 -7.52 -4.39
CA GLY A 240 6.35 -7.41 -4.30
C GLY A 240 6.84 -6.58 -3.12
N PRO A 241 8.15 -6.68 -2.86
CA PRO A 241 8.83 -5.94 -1.80
C PRO A 241 9.07 -4.49 -2.15
N LEU A 242 9.06 -3.64 -1.13
CA LEU A 242 9.53 -2.26 -1.17
C LEU A 242 10.35 -1.97 0.09
N ARG A 243 11.39 -1.16 -0.03
CA ARG A 243 12.22 -0.72 1.08
C ARG A 243 11.68 0.57 1.68
N SER A 244 11.73 0.70 3.00
CA SER A 244 11.43 1.97 3.66
C SER A 244 12.44 3.02 3.25
N ILE A 245 11.96 4.25 3.01
CA ILE A 245 12.80 5.42 2.87
C ILE A 245 12.93 6.01 4.28
N ILE A 246 14.14 5.96 4.81
CA ILE A 246 14.49 6.59 6.08
C ILE A 246 15.17 7.90 5.73
N PRO A 247 14.66 9.05 6.18
CA PRO A 247 15.23 10.36 5.91
C PRO A 247 16.66 10.50 6.47
#